data_ca3b2f8c7be174238a1910aa429dc4a3
#
_entry.id   ca3b2f8c7be174238a1910aa429dc4a3
#
_cell.length_a   1.000
_cell.length_b   1.000
_cell.length_c   1.000
_cell.angle_alpha   90.00
_cell.angle_beta   90.00
_cell.angle_gamma   90.00
#
_symmetry.space_group_name_H-M   'P 1'
#
loop_
_entity.id
_entity.type
_entity.pdbx_description
1 polymer ?
#
loop_
_entity_poly.entity_id
_entity_poly.type
_entity_poly.pdbx_seq_one_letter_code
_entity_poly.pdbx_strand_id
1 'polypeptide(L)'
;MKKKQIIRVVLVGCGGMSRAWLNVAQDRSDLEIVGLVDIDLETAKKRAEEYGLDNVVIDCSLISVLSRTKPDVVFDVTIPDAHTEVTVTALKKGCHVLGEKPLSNSMVNARKSIKAAEKAG
;
A
#
# COMPACT_ATOMS: atom_id res chain seq x y z
N MET A 1 -2.46 15.83 -27.25
CA MET A 1 -1.74 14.73 -26.56
C MET A 1 -2.30 14.50 -25.18
N LYS A 2 -2.66 13.26 -24.87
CA LYS A 2 -3.10 12.91 -23.52
C LYS A 2 -1.91 12.95 -22.58
N LYS A 3 -2.04 13.68 -21.47
CA LYS A 3 -1.04 13.63 -20.42
C LYS A 3 -1.00 12.23 -19.84
N LYS A 4 0.20 11.71 -19.64
CA LYS A 4 0.39 10.41 -18.99
C LYS A 4 -0.09 10.53 -17.55
N GLN A 5 -1.04 9.71 -17.18
CA GLN A 5 -1.60 9.73 -15.83
C GLN A 5 -0.65 9.00 -14.88
N ILE A 6 -0.25 9.69 -13.83
CA ILE A 6 0.62 9.10 -12.80
C ILE A 6 -0.27 8.48 -11.72
N ILE A 7 -0.04 7.20 -11.44
CA ILE A 7 -0.74 6.47 -10.40
C ILE A 7 0.03 6.65 -9.09
N ARG A 8 -0.65 7.19 -8.09
CA ARG A 8 -0.04 7.44 -6.78
C ARG A 8 -0.28 6.24 -5.87
N VAL A 9 0.79 5.77 -5.23
CA VAL A 9 0.79 4.50 -4.50
C VAL A 9 1.28 4.68 -3.06
N VAL A 10 0.58 4.06 -2.12
CA VAL A 10 1.06 3.87 -0.75
C VAL A 10 1.42 2.40 -0.58
N LEU A 11 2.64 2.13 -0.10
CA LEU A 11 3.09 0.78 0.16
C LEU A 11 3.01 0.50 1.66
N VAL A 12 2.32 -0.57 2.04
CA VAL A 12 2.16 -0.99 3.42
C VAL A 12 2.95 -2.28 3.65
N GLY A 13 3.83 -2.27 4.64
CA GLY A 13 4.73 -3.38 4.90
C GLY A 13 6.08 -3.16 4.23
N CYS A 14 7.07 -2.71 4.99
CA CYS A 14 8.38 -2.32 4.46
C CYS A 14 9.48 -3.33 4.75
N GLY A 15 9.11 -4.59 5.01
CA GLY A 15 10.05 -5.69 5.19
C GLY A 15 10.73 -6.12 3.89
N GLY A 16 11.37 -7.29 3.91
CA GLY A 16 12.14 -7.77 2.77
C GLY A 16 11.38 -7.85 1.45
N MET A 17 10.12 -8.28 1.49
CA MET A 17 9.30 -8.41 0.27
C MET A 17 8.99 -7.07 -0.39
N SER A 18 9.03 -5.97 0.37
CA SER A 18 8.76 -4.65 -0.20
C SER A 18 9.76 -4.26 -1.28
N ARG A 19 10.97 -4.79 -1.23
CA ARG A 19 12.00 -4.50 -2.25
C ARG A 19 11.56 -4.91 -3.64
N ALA A 20 10.94 -6.09 -3.78
CA ALA A 20 10.45 -6.56 -5.07
C ALA A 20 9.41 -5.60 -5.65
N TRP A 21 8.48 -5.15 -4.79
CA TRP A 21 7.44 -4.21 -5.20
C TRP A 21 8.02 -2.84 -5.57
N LEU A 22 8.95 -2.33 -4.77
CA LEU A 22 9.58 -1.04 -5.02
C LEU A 22 10.45 -1.05 -6.27
N ASN A 23 11.17 -2.15 -6.53
CA ASN A 23 11.95 -2.30 -7.75
C ASN A 23 11.08 -2.18 -8.99
N VAL A 24 9.91 -2.85 -8.98
CA VAL A 24 8.97 -2.75 -10.10
C VAL A 24 8.43 -1.33 -10.24
N ALA A 25 8.07 -0.71 -9.12
CA ALA A 25 7.52 0.65 -9.15
C ALA A 25 8.53 1.66 -9.68
N GLN A 26 9.81 1.53 -9.33
CA GLN A 26 10.85 2.44 -9.82
C GLN A 26 11.12 2.31 -11.31
N ASP A 27 10.91 1.11 -11.86
CA ASP A 27 11.08 0.88 -13.30
C ASP A 27 9.91 1.43 -14.12
N ARG A 28 8.83 1.86 -13.48
CA ARG A 28 7.65 2.38 -14.17
C ARG A 28 7.54 3.88 -13.98
N SER A 29 7.52 4.61 -15.09
CA SER A 29 7.38 6.06 -15.06
C SER A 29 5.94 6.52 -14.75
N ASP A 30 4.96 5.60 -14.77
CA ASP A 30 3.56 5.88 -14.49
C ASP A 30 3.16 5.61 -13.03
N LEU A 31 4.12 5.19 -12.19
CA LEU A 31 3.87 4.97 -10.77
C LEU A 31 4.71 5.92 -9.91
N GLU A 32 4.11 6.44 -8.86
CA GLU A 32 4.79 7.29 -7.88
C GLU A 32 4.46 6.80 -6.48
N ILE A 33 5.49 6.45 -5.72
CA ILE A 33 5.32 6.09 -4.31
C ILE A 33 5.18 7.38 -3.51
N VAL A 34 4.03 7.56 -2.86
CA VAL A 34 3.75 8.77 -2.09
C VAL A 34 3.73 8.53 -0.59
N GLY A 35 3.69 7.27 -0.15
CA GLY A 35 3.69 6.94 1.26
C GLY A 35 4.21 5.55 1.54
N LEU A 36 4.82 5.38 2.71
CA LEU A 36 5.27 4.09 3.24
C LEU A 36 4.71 3.91 4.64
N VAL A 37 4.12 2.74 4.89
CA VAL A 37 3.51 2.41 6.17
C VAL A 37 4.13 1.11 6.70
N ASP A 38 4.55 1.13 7.95
CA ASP A 38 5.04 -0.07 8.65
C ASP A 38 4.84 0.13 10.14
N ILE A 39 4.51 -0.94 10.84
CA ILE A 39 4.37 -0.88 12.30
C ILE A 39 5.70 -0.48 12.96
N ASP A 40 6.82 -0.79 12.32
CA ASP A 40 8.15 -0.34 12.73
C ASP A 40 8.56 0.85 11.85
N LEU A 41 8.46 2.05 12.42
CA LEU A 41 8.75 3.28 11.71
C LEU A 41 10.17 3.34 11.16
N GLU A 42 11.14 2.77 11.89
CA GLU A 42 12.54 2.74 11.44
C GLU A 42 12.72 1.88 10.18
N THR A 43 11.98 0.77 10.08
CA THR A 43 11.99 -0.06 8.89
C THR A 43 11.51 0.72 7.67
N ALA A 44 10.43 1.49 7.82
CA ALA A 44 9.90 2.32 6.74
C ALA A 44 10.91 3.40 6.34
N LYS A 45 11.54 4.04 7.31
CA LYS A 45 12.55 5.08 7.04
C LYS A 45 13.76 4.52 6.29
N LYS A 46 14.25 3.36 6.70
CA LYS A 46 15.37 2.69 6.02
C LYS A 46 15.02 2.36 4.58
N ARG A 47 13.81 1.89 4.35
CA ARG A 47 13.37 1.56 3.00
C ARG A 47 13.28 2.80 2.12
N ALA A 48 12.81 3.91 2.66
CA ALA A 48 12.77 5.17 1.93
C ALA A 48 14.18 5.63 1.54
N GLU A 49 15.15 5.54 2.45
CA GLU A 49 16.54 5.88 2.16
C GLU A 49 17.13 4.98 1.07
N GLU A 50 16.91 3.69 1.17
CA GLU A 50 17.44 2.70 0.23
C GLU A 50 17.00 2.98 -1.21
N TYR A 51 15.77 3.48 -1.39
CA TYR A 51 15.21 3.75 -2.71
C TYR A 51 15.17 5.24 -3.08
N GLY A 52 15.77 6.09 -2.27
CA GLY A 52 15.83 7.53 -2.57
C GLY A 52 14.48 8.22 -2.57
N LEU A 53 13.55 7.79 -1.74
CA LEU A 53 12.19 8.32 -1.67
C LEU A 53 12.14 9.50 -0.71
N ASP A 54 12.47 10.70 -1.20
CA ASP A 54 12.63 11.90 -0.35
C ASP A 54 11.32 12.58 0.03
N ASN A 55 10.28 12.43 -0.81
CA ASN A 55 9.02 13.16 -0.64
C ASN A 55 7.85 12.28 -0.18
N VAL A 56 8.14 11.12 0.42
CA VAL A 56 7.10 10.21 0.87
C VAL A 56 6.67 10.53 2.30
N VAL A 57 5.39 10.30 2.58
CA VAL A 57 4.87 10.35 3.94
C VAL A 57 5.13 8.99 4.60
N ILE A 58 5.81 9.00 5.73
CA ILE A 58 6.16 7.76 6.46
C ILE A 58 5.45 7.77 7.80
N ASP A 59 4.68 6.72 8.08
CA ASP A 59 3.95 6.60 9.34
C ASP A 59 3.67 5.12 9.63
N CYS A 60 3.34 4.82 10.88
CA CYS A 60 2.85 3.51 11.27
C CYS A 60 1.32 3.40 11.15
N SER A 61 0.62 4.49 10.88
CA SER A 61 -0.84 4.51 10.71
C SER A 61 -1.21 4.62 9.23
N LEU A 62 -1.83 3.57 8.69
CA LEU A 62 -2.32 3.59 7.31
C LEU A 62 -3.37 4.69 7.10
N ILE A 63 -4.29 4.85 8.04
CA ILE A 63 -5.34 5.87 7.94
C ILE A 63 -4.73 7.26 7.81
N SER A 64 -3.73 7.55 8.62
CA SER A 64 -3.03 8.84 8.58
C SER A 64 -2.40 9.09 7.21
N VAL A 65 -1.67 8.11 6.69
CA VAL A 65 -1.00 8.25 5.39
C VAL A 65 -2.02 8.39 4.26
N LEU A 66 -3.10 7.61 4.27
CA LEU A 66 -4.14 7.71 3.25
C LEU A 66 -4.82 9.07 3.25
N SER A 67 -5.08 9.62 4.43
CA SER A 67 -5.71 10.94 4.56
C SER A 67 -4.81 12.06 4.06
N ARG A 68 -3.49 11.92 4.26
CA ARG A 68 -2.51 12.94 3.89
C ARG A 68 -2.10 12.86 2.42
N THR A 69 -2.11 11.68 1.81
CA THR A 69 -1.62 11.49 0.44
C THR A 69 -2.72 11.28 -0.58
N LYS A 70 -3.86 10.75 -0.19
CA LYS A 70 -4.99 10.42 -1.08
C LYS A 70 -4.54 9.66 -2.32
N PRO A 71 -3.95 8.46 -2.14
CA PRO A 71 -3.39 7.70 -3.27
C PRO A 71 -4.50 7.03 -4.09
N ASP A 72 -4.10 6.54 -5.26
CA ASP A 72 -5.00 5.76 -6.11
C ASP A 72 -4.98 4.28 -5.74
N VAL A 73 -3.83 3.76 -5.32
CA VAL A 73 -3.61 2.34 -5.07
C VAL A 73 -2.81 2.15 -3.78
N VAL A 74 -3.15 1.09 -3.05
CA VAL A 74 -2.36 0.63 -1.90
C VAL A 74 -1.73 -0.71 -2.27
N PHE A 75 -0.41 -0.81 -2.12
CA PHE A 75 0.31 -2.08 -2.24
C PHE A 75 0.40 -2.69 -0.85
N ASP A 76 -0.30 -3.79 -0.64
CA ASP A 76 -0.33 -4.49 0.64
C ASP A 76 0.71 -5.60 0.67
N VAL A 77 1.85 -5.33 1.30
CA VAL A 77 2.98 -6.27 1.41
C VAL A 77 3.13 -6.70 2.88
N THR A 78 2.04 -6.69 3.63
CA THR A 78 2.04 -7.08 5.03
C THR A 78 1.96 -8.59 5.19
N ILE A 79 2.14 -9.06 6.43
CA ILE A 79 1.94 -10.48 6.76
C ILE A 79 0.45 -10.84 6.63
N PRO A 80 0.11 -12.13 6.42
CA PRO A 80 -1.29 -12.52 6.20
C PRO A 80 -2.26 -12.04 7.29
N ASP A 81 -1.82 -11.98 8.54
CA ASP A 81 -2.67 -11.52 9.65
C ASP A 81 -3.12 -10.07 9.50
N ALA A 82 -2.36 -9.25 8.80
CA ALA A 82 -2.67 -7.83 8.61
C ALA A 82 -3.41 -7.53 7.30
N HIS A 83 -3.44 -8.46 6.35
CA HIS A 83 -4.01 -8.20 5.00
C HIS A 83 -5.47 -7.75 5.03
N THR A 84 -6.31 -8.38 5.85
CA THR A 84 -7.73 -8.03 5.89
C THR A 84 -7.94 -6.59 6.34
N GLU A 85 -7.27 -6.19 7.42
CA GLU A 85 -7.38 -4.83 7.95
C GLU A 85 -6.92 -3.78 6.93
N VAL A 86 -5.77 -4.03 6.30
CA VAL A 86 -5.22 -3.12 5.30
C VAL A 86 -6.17 -3.01 4.10
N THR A 87 -6.63 -4.14 3.59
CA THR A 87 -7.54 -4.18 2.44
C THR A 87 -8.83 -3.42 2.72
N VAL A 88 -9.47 -3.70 3.86
CA VAL A 88 -10.72 -3.04 4.23
C VAL A 88 -10.52 -1.55 4.41
N THR A 89 -9.47 -1.14 5.10
CA THR A 89 -9.17 0.28 5.35
C THR A 89 -8.96 1.02 4.03
N ALA A 90 -8.14 0.47 3.14
CA ALA A 90 -7.84 1.11 1.86
C ALA A 90 -9.08 1.23 0.97
N LEU A 91 -9.88 0.18 0.89
CA LEU A 91 -11.11 0.20 0.08
C LEU A 91 -12.13 1.22 0.60
N LYS A 92 -12.25 1.35 1.92
CA LYS A 92 -13.13 2.37 2.53
C LYS A 92 -12.70 3.78 2.19
N LYS A 93 -11.42 4.00 1.93
CA LYS A 93 -10.89 5.30 1.53
C LYS A 93 -10.91 5.50 0.01
N GLY A 94 -11.50 4.58 -0.73
CA GLY A 94 -11.62 4.69 -2.18
C GLY A 94 -10.39 4.28 -2.97
N CYS A 95 -9.45 3.58 -2.36
CA CYS A 95 -8.24 3.12 -3.03
C CYS A 95 -8.40 1.72 -3.59
N HIS A 96 -7.74 1.44 -4.71
CA HIS A 96 -7.57 0.07 -5.18
C HIS A 96 -6.49 -0.61 -4.36
N VAL A 97 -6.53 -1.93 -4.26
CA VAL A 97 -5.55 -2.68 -3.47
C VAL A 97 -4.94 -3.81 -4.29
N LEU A 98 -3.61 -3.86 -4.29
CA LEU A 98 -2.86 -5.01 -4.80
C LEU A 98 -2.09 -5.60 -3.61
N GLY A 99 -2.22 -6.88 -3.39
CA GLY A 99 -1.62 -7.51 -2.22
C GLY A 99 -0.88 -8.79 -2.52
N GLU A 100 -0.02 -9.18 -1.57
CA GLU A 100 0.68 -10.46 -1.60
C GLU A 100 -0.27 -11.59 -1.21
N LYS A 101 0.00 -12.79 -1.73
CA LYS A 101 -0.72 -13.98 -1.33
C LYS A 101 -0.25 -14.47 0.04
N PRO A 102 -1.12 -15.10 0.84
CA PRO A 102 -2.54 -15.29 0.59
C PRO A 102 -3.35 -14.02 0.81
N LEU A 103 -4.56 -13.95 0.24
CA LEU A 103 -5.46 -12.81 0.41
C LEU A 103 -5.75 -12.54 1.89
N SER A 104 -5.83 -13.59 2.67
CA SER A 104 -6.18 -13.52 4.07
C SER A 104 -5.72 -14.79 4.78
N ASN A 105 -5.66 -14.72 6.11
CA ASN A 105 -5.29 -15.86 6.96
C ASN A 105 -6.47 -16.76 7.29
N SER A 106 -7.68 -16.43 6.87
CA SER A 106 -8.86 -17.26 7.14
C SER A 106 -9.97 -16.94 6.14
N MET A 107 -10.95 -17.87 6.02
CA MET A 107 -12.12 -17.66 5.18
C MET A 107 -13.00 -16.51 5.69
N VAL A 108 -13.09 -16.34 7.00
CA VAL A 108 -13.86 -15.24 7.57
C VAL A 108 -13.26 -13.89 7.16
N ASN A 109 -11.95 -13.75 7.26
CA ASN A 109 -11.27 -12.52 6.88
C ASN A 109 -11.31 -12.29 5.38
N ALA A 110 -11.20 -13.35 4.57
CA ALA A 110 -11.34 -13.24 3.13
C ALA A 110 -12.72 -12.72 2.73
N ARG A 111 -13.78 -13.19 3.41
CA ARG A 111 -15.15 -12.71 3.17
C ARG A 111 -15.30 -11.23 3.53
N LYS A 112 -14.66 -10.77 4.61
CA LYS A 112 -14.67 -9.36 4.99
C LYS A 112 -14.03 -8.49 3.91
N SER A 113 -12.94 -8.92 3.33
CA SER A 113 -12.27 -8.21 2.26
C SER A 113 -13.13 -8.13 1.00
N ILE A 114 -13.77 -9.24 0.64
CA ILE A 114 -14.67 -9.27 -0.50
C ILE A 114 -15.86 -8.31 -0.31
N LYS A 115 -16.46 -8.32 0.88
CA LYS A 115 -17.58 -7.40 1.19
C LYS A 115 -17.16 -5.95 1.12
N ALA A 116 -15.94 -5.63 1.59
CA ALA A 116 -15.43 -4.27 1.52
C ALA A 116 -15.23 -3.83 0.06
N ALA A 117 -14.73 -4.72 -0.78
CA ALA A 117 -14.56 -4.45 -2.20
C ALA A 117 -15.91 -4.20 -2.89
N GLU A 118 -16.92 -5.00 -2.58
CA GLU A 118 -18.27 -4.82 -3.13
C GLU A 118 -18.88 -3.47 -2.73
N LYS A 119 -18.68 -3.04 -1.48
CA LYS A 119 -19.19 -1.76 -1.01
C LYS A 119 -18.48 -0.56 -1.66
N ALA A 120 -17.21 -0.71 -1.96
CA ALA A 120 -16.43 0.36 -2.57
C ALA A 120 -16.68 0.48 -4.09
N GLY A 121 -17.27 -0.53 -4.66
CA GLY A 121 -17.48 -0.59 -6.10
C GLY A 121 -16.27 -1.14 -6.80
#